data_d8e62ccb042fff23d7146f7291c35fba
#
_entry.id   d8e62ccb042fff23d7146f7291c35fba
#
_cell.length_a   1.000
_cell.length_b   1.000
_cell.length_c   1.000
_cell.angle_alpha   90.00
_cell.angle_beta   90.00
_cell.angle_gamma   90.00
#
_symmetry.space_group_name_H-M   'P 1'
#
loop_
_entity.id
_entity.type
_entity.pdbx_description
1 polymer ?
#
loop_
_entity_poly.entity_id
_entity_poly.type
_entity_poly.pdbx_seq_one_letter_code
_entity_poly.pdbx_strand_id
1 'polypeptide(L)'
;MLLALSLRDFVIVENLNLDFQNGFTVLTGETGAGKSITLDAIGLLLGDKADYSQVRSGAKEAQLSALFDISGLPELKAQLQEQGLLEEDAEELSIRRIIDAKGKSRSYINNQAATLAQLKAIGEQLIDIHGQNAHHSLNQESAQRELLDAFAGSKEQAETVKQLYQNWVNAKKALQEAQKQAETMAIERERLEWQFNELNQLELKPNEWETLSQSHDSLAHSAELLQTAEQVGDSIDGDNGIQRQIYQCQKLLGNLQNIEPRFAESLNMLASIEAELGEISANMRDVAGRSDIDPNELAAQESRMGELMSMARKYRIEPEELPQKLVEIDERLQNLQAAADLEALENTVARNLAEYHEAAHILSAMRHQAAGRLGEETTEHMQHLAMKGARFDIVLLPSSPTAHGLEQVQFQVAANKGNPSRPLNKVASGGELARISLALQVVASQYTQVPTLIFDEVDTGIGGGVAEMVGKALRALGKKHQVLAVTHLPQVASCGENHWQVRKHSKGEQTVSEISVLNHHQRIEEIARMLGGEIITDTTRSHAAELLHLAAA
;
A
#
# COMPACT_ATOMS: atom_id res chain seq x y z
N MET A 1 23.96 -11.39 -24.58
CA MET A 1 24.77 -12.49 -24.05
C MET A 1 25.91 -11.97 -23.19
N LEU A 2 26.37 -12.71 -22.20
CA LEU A 2 27.55 -12.32 -21.42
C LEU A 2 28.83 -12.53 -22.27
N LEU A 3 29.58 -11.47 -22.50
CA LEU A 3 30.83 -11.52 -23.29
C LEU A 3 32.06 -11.71 -22.40
N ALA A 4 32.15 -10.93 -21.32
CA ALA A 4 33.32 -10.98 -20.45
C ALA A 4 32.92 -10.73 -18.99
N LEU A 5 33.65 -11.34 -18.06
CA LEU A 5 33.58 -11.10 -16.61
C LEU A 5 35.01 -10.83 -16.09
N SER A 6 35.14 -9.71 -15.38
CA SER A 6 36.42 -9.37 -14.73
C SER A 6 36.21 -9.16 -13.24
N LEU A 7 37.00 -9.84 -12.42
CA LEU A 7 36.97 -9.79 -10.96
C LEU A 7 38.33 -9.38 -10.44
N ARG A 8 38.38 -8.46 -9.52
CA ARG A 8 39.62 -8.05 -8.84
C ARG A 8 39.37 -7.94 -7.34
N ASP A 9 40.27 -8.57 -6.57
CA ASP A 9 40.24 -8.59 -5.10
C ASP A 9 38.90 -9.04 -4.51
N PHE A 10 38.28 -10.06 -5.11
CA PHE A 10 37.00 -10.60 -4.73
C PHE A 10 37.13 -11.97 -4.05
N VAL A 11 36.69 -12.08 -2.79
CA VAL A 11 36.79 -13.29 -1.93
C VAL A 11 38.22 -13.84 -1.89
N ILE A 12 38.52 -14.94 -2.62
CA ILE A 12 39.84 -15.57 -2.75
C ILE A 12 40.44 -15.34 -4.14
N VAL A 13 39.79 -14.54 -4.98
CA VAL A 13 40.29 -14.22 -6.33
C VAL A 13 41.06 -12.91 -6.28
N GLU A 14 42.32 -12.94 -6.71
CA GLU A 14 43.17 -11.74 -6.84
C GLU A 14 42.87 -10.97 -8.12
N ASN A 15 42.87 -11.67 -9.25
CA ASN A 15 42.50 -11.14 -10.56
C ASN A 15 42.01 -12.29 -11.44
N LEU A 16 40.84 -12.10 -12.06
CA LEU A 16 40.23 -13.09 -12.96
C LEU A 16 39.63 -12.36 -14.14
N ASN A 17 39.95 -12.76 -15.33
CA ASN A 17 39.31 -12.31 -16.57
C ASN A 17 38.83 -13.54 -17.33
N LEU A 18 37.54 -13.60 -17.63
CA LEU A 18 36.90 -14.69 -18.35
C LEU A 18 36.21 -14.13 -19.59
N ASP A 19 36.55 -14.72 -20.74
CA ASP A 19 35.85 -14.47 -22.00
C ASP A 19 34.87 -15.61 -22.25
N PHE A 20 33.59 -15.28 -22.36
CA PHE A 20 32.49 -16.23 -22.53
C PHE A 20 32.27 -16.51 -24.01
N GLN A 21 31.99 -17.75 -24.31
CA GLN A 21 31.62 -18.20 -25.65
C GLN A 21 30.14 -18.60 -25.69
N ASN A 22 29.59 -18.65 -26.89
CA ASN A 22 28.26 -19.19 -27.11
C ASN A 22 28.20 -20.69 -26.85
N GLY A 23 27.01 -21.23 -26.71
CA GLY A 23 26.80 -22.65 -26.48
C GLY A 23 26.85 -23.04 -25.00
N PHE A 24 27.10 -24.30 -24.74
CA PHE A 24 27.09 -24.88 -23.40
C PHE A 24 28.51 -24.92 -22.79
N THR A 25 28.75 -24.08 -21.79
CA THR A 25 29.97 -24.04 -21.00
C THR A 25 29.79 -24.76 -19.68
N VAL A 26 30.67 -25.67 -19.34
CA VAL A 26 30.71 -26.33 -18.03
C VAL A 26 31.82 -25.79 -17.17
N LEU A 27 31.53 -25.63 -15.88
CA LEU A 27 32.49 -25.22 -14.85
C LEU A 27 32.67 -26.37 -13.85
N THR A 28 33.87 -26.96 -13.85
CA THR A 28 34.25 -28.05 -12.93
C THR A 28 35.33 -27.59 -11.95
N GLY A 29 35.63 -28.40 -10.96
CA GLY A 29 36.67 -28.13 -9.96
C GLY A 29 36.30 -28.76 -8.62
N GLU A 30 37.20 -28.74 -7.66
CA GLU A 30 36.99 -29.27 -6.32
C GLU A 30 35.91 -28.50 -5.56
N THR A 31 35.22 -29.16 -4.63
CA THR A 31 34.28 -28.54 -3.71
C THR A 31 34.95 -27.43 -2.91
N GLY A 32 34.32 -26.25 -2.85
CA GLY A 32 34.91 -25.07 -2.20
C GLY A 32 36.03 -24.38 -2.99
N ALA A 33 36.34 -24.80 -4.24
CA ALA A 33 37.39 -24.20 -5.07
C ALA A 33 37.03 -22.82 -5.65
N GLY A 34 35.81 -22.34 -5.39
CA GLY A 34 35.39 -21.02 -5.89
C GLY A 34 34.48 -21.09 -7.10
N LYS A 35 33.86 -22.25 -7.38
CA LYS A 35 32.83 -22.38 -8.42
C LYS A 35 31.69 -21.38 -8.16
N SER A 36 31.18 -21.31 -6.92
CA SER A 36 30.15 -20.37 -6.50
C SER A 36 30.62 -18.90 -6.56
N ILE A 37 31.93 -18.62 -6.47
CA ILE A 37 32.46 -17.25 -6.52
C ILE A 37 32.09 -16.55 -7.84
N THR A 38 32.15 -17.27 -8.96
CA THR A 38 31.76 -16.72 -10.27
C THR A 38 30.28 -16.39 -10.30
N LEU A 39 29.42 -17.26 -9.72
CA LEU A 39 27.99 -17.06 -9.65
C LEU A 39 27.62 -15.92 -8.68
N ASP A 40 28.27 -15.87 -7.52
CA ASP A 40 28.12 -14.79 -6.54
C ASP A 40 28.50 -13.44 -7.17
N ALA A 41 29.57 -13.39 -7.94
CA ALA A 41 30.02 -12.19 -8.65
C ALA A 41 28.97 -11.73 -9.68
N ILE A 42 28.41 -12.67 -10.45
CA ILE A 42 27.37 -12.38 -11.42
C ILE A 42 26.11 -11.89 -10.68
N GLY A 43 25.64 -12.56 -9.63
CA GLY A 43 24.50 -12.13 -8.83
C GLY A 43 24.68 -10.72 -8.26
N LEU A 44 25.89 -10.39 -7.78
CA LEU A 44 26.21 -9.04 -7.33
C LEU A 44 26.12 -8.01 -8.46
N LEU A 45 26.60 -8.31 -9.65
CA LEU A 45 26.49 -7.43 -10.83
C LEU A 45 25.04 -7.25 -11.27
N LEU A 46 24.18 -8.24 -11.02
CA LEU A 46 22.75 -8.20 -11.31
C LEU A 46 21.89 -7.57 -10.19
N GLY A 47 22.52 -7.05 -9.11
CA GLY A 47 21.82 -6.27 -8.10
C GLY A 47 21.63 -6.93 -6.73
N ASP A 48 22.27 -8.09 -6.48
CA ASP A 48 22.26 -8.73 -5.17
C ASP A 48 22.92 -7.85 -4.10
N LYS A 49 22.57 -8.06 -2.83
CA LYS A 49 23.17 -7.31 -1.72
C LYS A 49 24.62 -7.70 -1.52
N ALA A 50 25.50 -6.70 -1.42
CA ALA A 50 26.92 -6.91 -1.14
C ALA A 50 27.20 -6.93 0.36
N ASP A 51 28.22 -7.72 0.75
CA ASP A 51 28.75 -7.80 2.11
C ASP A 51 30.27 -7.52 2.11
N TYR A 52 30.78 -6.97 3.21
CA TYR A 52 32.21 -6.68 3.36
C TYR A 52 33.09 -7.93 3.31
N SER A 53 32.56 -9.10 3.69
CA SER A 53 33.25 -10.38 3.63
C SER A 53 33.64 -10.81 2.19
N GLN A 54 33.02 -10.19 1.19
CA GLN A 54 33.27 -10.42 -0.23
C GLN A 54 34.52 -9.68 -0.74
N VAL A 55 35.10 -8.76 0.05
CA VAL A 55 36.36 -8.10 -0.27
C VAL A 55 37.50 -9.01 0.19
N ARG A 56 38.48 -9.26 -0.69
CA ARG A 56 39.66 -10.10 -0.38
C ARG A 56 40.40 -9.56 0.84
N SER A 57 40.82 -10.45 1.71
CA SER A 57 41.56 -10.09 2.92
C SER A 57 42.81 -9.27 2.56
N GLY A 58 42.96 -8.10 3.16
CA GLY A 58 44.03 -7.15 2.91
C GLY A 58 43.83 -6.18 1.75
N ALA A 59 42.77 -6.34 0.96
CA ALA A 59 42.40 -5.40 -0.10
C ALA A 59 41.54 -4.25 0.45
N LYS A 60 41.57 -3.10 -0.23
CA LYS A 60 40.75 -1.93 0.13
C LYS A 60 39.32 -2.01 -0.42
N GLU A 61 39.21 -2.61 -1.61
CA GLU A 61 37.94 -2.76 -2.33
C GLU A 61 37.99 -3.94 -3.27
N ALA A 62 36.86 -4.54 -3.57
CA ALA A 62 36.64 -5.49 -4.64
C ALA A 62 36.02 -4.79 -5.85
N GLN A 63 36.47 -5.13 -7.05
CA GLN A 63 35.94 -4.61 -8.30
C GLN A 63 35.42 -5.76 -9.15
N LEU A 64 34.19 -5.65 -9.60
CA LEU A 64 33.52 -6.60 -10.48
C LEU A 64 33.06 -5.86 -11.71
N SER A 65 33.23 -6.42 -12.89
CA SER A 65 32.67 -5.89 -14.13
C SER A 65 32.25 -7.00 -15.07
N ALA A 66 31.17 -6.79 -15.79
CA ALA A 66 30.68 -7.66 -16.84
C ALA A 66 30.36 -6.85 -18.09
N LEU A 67 30.62 -7.46 -19.24
CA LEU A 67 30.29 -6.93 -20.56
C LEU A 67 29.25 -7.83 -21.21
N PHE A 68 28.18 -7.26 -21.74
CA PHE A 68 27.08 -7.96 -22.38
C PHE A 68 26.91 -7.49 -23.81
N ASP A 69 26.69 -8.42 -24.72
CA ASP A 69 26.09 -8.13 -26.03
C ASP A 69 24.59 -8.07 -25.90
N ILE A 70 24.02 -6.94 -26.27
CA ILE A 70 22.58 -6.65 -26.23
C ILE A 70 21.96 -6.42 -27.61
N SER A 71 22.68 -6.76 -28.69
CA SER A 71 22.23 -6.61 -30.08
C SER A 71 20.90 -7.32 -30.34
N GLY A 72 20.69 -8.49 -29.70
CA GLY A 72 19.47 -9.29 -29.77
C GLY A 72 18.34 -8.87 -28.81
N LEU A 73 18.46 -7.74 -28.08
CA LEU A 73 17.50 -7.30 -27.06
C LEU A 73 16.97 -5.87 -27.36
N PRO A 74 16.14 -5.69 -28.40
CA PRO A 74 15.71 -4.34 -28.84
C PRO A 74 14.92 -3.59 -27.79
N GLU A 75 14.10 -4.27 -26.98
CA GLU A 75 13.30 -3.65 -25.89
C GLU A 75 14.22 -3.10 -24.78
N LEU A 76 15.21 -3.88 -24.36
CA LEU A 76 16.21 -3.44 -23.39
C LEU A 76 17.02 -2.25 -23.92
N LYS A 77 17.42 -2.29 -25.21
CA LYS A 77 18.14 -1.18 -25.84
C LYS A 77 17.31 0.12 -25.78
N ALA A 78 16.05 0.07 -26.18
CA ALA A 78 15.15 1.21 -26.16
C ALA A 78 14.98 1.77 -24.72
N GLN A 79 14.78 0.89 -23.75
CA GLN A 79 14.66 1.27 -22.33
C GLN A 79 15.92 1.96 -21.81
N LEU A 80 17.12 1.45 -22.14
CA LEU A 80 18.40 2.02 -21.72
C LEU A 80 18.69 3.37 -22.38
N GLN A 81 18.29 3.54 -23.65
CA GLN A 81 18.42 4.80 -24.39
C GLN A 81 17.49 5.87 -23.82
N GLU A 82 16.25 5.54 -23.52
CA GLU A 82 15.29 6.43 -22.87
C GLU A 82 15.79 6.93 -21.50
N GLN A 83 16.47 6.04 -20.75
CA GLN A 83 17.09 6.39 -19.47
C GLN A 83 18.44 7.13 -19.61
N GLY A 84 18.94 7.33 -20.82
CA GLY A 84 20.22 7.97 -21.09
C GLY A 84 21.43 7.13 -20.68
N LEU A 85 21.25 5.81 -20.46
CA LEU A 85 22.28 4.88 -20.03
C LEU A 85 23.02 4.20 -21.19
N LEU A 86 22.53 4.34 -22.42
CA LEU A 86 23.08 3.73 -23.64
C LEU A 86 23.08 4.74 -24.79
N GLU A 87 24.15 4.77 -25.57
CA GLU A 87 24.25 5.54 -26.82
C GLU A 87 23.44 4.85 -27.95
N GLU A 88 22.99 5.62 -28.95
CA GLU A 88 22.09 5.14 -30.01
C GLU A 88 22.62 3.92 -30.78
N ASP A 89 23.92 3.90 -31.09
CA ASP A 89 24.56 2.84 -31.88
C ASP A 89 25.24 1.75 -31.05
N ALA A 90 25.14 1.81 -29.72
CA ALA A 90 25.82 0.84 -28.85
C ALA A 90 25.11 -0.52 -28.87
N GLU A 91 25.91 -1.59 -29.02
CA GLU A 91 25.46 -2.99 -28.97
C GLU A 91 25.95 -3.71 -27.72
N GLU A 92 26.82 -3.06 -26.94
CA GLU A 92 27.40 -3.60 -25.73
C GLU A 92 26.94 -2.82 -24.50
N LEU A 93 26.75 -3.56 -23.42
CA LEU A 93 26.37 -3.02 -22.11
C LEU A 93 27.42 -3.41 -21.08
N SER A 94 28.05 -2.42 -20.45
CA SER A 94 29.00 -2.64 -19.36
C SER A 94 28.32 -2.41 -18.01
N ILE A 95 28.39 -3.42 -17.14
CA ILE A 95 27.94 -3.32 -15.74
C ILE A 95 29.17 -3.44 -14.85
N ARG A 96 29.36 -2.51 -13.92
CA ARG A 96 30.49 -2.52 -12.98
C ARG A 96 29.98 -2.26 -11.56
N ARG A 97 30.58 -2.99 -10.60
CA ARG A 97 30.34 -2.82 -9.18
C ARG A 97 31.63 -2.76 -8.39
N ILE A 98 31.69 -1.83 -7.43
CA ILE A 98 32.81 -1.65 -6.51
C ILE A 98 32.30 -1.80 -5.10
N ILE A 99 32.89 -2.68 -4.32
CA ILE A 99 32.52 -2.97 -2.92
C ILE A 99 33.73 -2.62 -2.06
N ASP A 100 33.58 -1.69 -1.12
CA ASP A 100 34.67 -1.33 -0.21
C ASP A 100 34.74 -2.27 1.01
N ALA A 101 35.84 -2.29 1.71
CA ALA A 101 36.08 -3.11 2.90
C ALA A 101 35.16 -2.75 4.09
N LYS A 102 34.31 -1.66 3.97
CA LYS A 102 33.30 -1.25 4.95
C LYS A 102 31.91 -1.69 4.54
N GLY A 103 31.76 -2.42 3.41
CA GLY A 103 30.50 -2.92 2.88
C GLY A 103 29.69 -1.91 2.07
N LYS A 104 30.20 -0.70 1.80
CA LYS A 104 29.55 0.23 0.88
C LYS A 104 29.80 -0.23 -0.56
N SER A 105 28.75 -0.26 -1.37
CA SER A 105 28.87 -0.60 -2.79
C SER A 105 28.42 0.55 -3.70
N ARG A 106 29.12 0.68 -4.83
CA ARG A 106 28.81 1.63 -5.90
C ARG A 106 28.63 0.84 -7.18
N SER A 107 27.56 1.11 -7.90
CA SER A 107 27.20 0.42 -9.12
C SER A 107 27.19 1.38 -10.30
N TYR A 108 27.56 0.87 -11.47
CA TYR A 108 27.65 1.65 -12.69
C TYR A 108 27.12 0.84 -13.87
N ILE A 109 26.40 1.51 -14.76
CA ILE A 109 25.96 1.02 -16.07
C ILE A 109 26.58 1.97 -17.10
N ASN A 110 27.38 1.45 -18.03
CA ASN A 110 28.13 2.24 -19.03
C ASN A 110 28.83 3.46 -18.40
N ASN A 111 29.53 3.22 -17.26
CA ASN A 111 30.22 4.25 -16.47
C ASN A 111 29.33 5.30 -15.79
N GLN A 112 28.02 5.27 -15.94
CA GLN A 112 27.07 6.12 -15.19
C GLN A 112 26.65 5.45 -13.89
N ALA A 113 26.52 6.23 -12.80
CA ALA A 113 26.12 5.71 -11.51
C ALA A 113 24.67 5.15 -11.58
N ALA A 114 24.48 3.94 -11.06
CA ALA A 114 23.19 3.24 -11.09
C ALA A 114 22.78 2.74 -9.71
N THR A 115 21.47 2.62 -9.50
CA THR A 115 20.88 2.04 -8.29
C THR A 115 20.84 0.51 -8.38
N LEU A 116 20.72 -0.17 -7.21
CA LEU A 116 20.53 -1.62 -7.19
C LEU A 116 19.21 -2.05 -7.86
N ALA A 117 18.17 -1.23 -7.78
CA ALA A 117 16.89 -1.51 -8.43
C ALA A 117 17.02 -1.49 -9.97
N GLN A 118 17.79 -0.55 -10.53
CA GLN A 118 18.08 -0.51 -11.96
C GLN A 118 18.92 -1.73 -12.40
N LEU A 119 19.97 -2.09 -11.61
CA LEU A 119 20.75 -3.30 -11.91
C LEU A 119 19.87 -4.55 -11.92
N LYS A 120 18.96 -4.67 -10.96
CA LYS A 120 18.06 -5.83 -10.88
C LYS A 120 17.11 -5.90 -12.07
N ALA A 121 16.46 -4.80 -12.42
CA ALA A 121 15.53 -4.73 -13.55
C ALA A 121 16.21 -5.05 -14.90
N ILE A 122 17.45 -4.62 -15.09
CA ILE A 122 18.25 -4.93 -16.28
C ILE A 122 18.78 -6.36 -16.21
N GLY A 123 19.24 -6.78 -15.04
CA GLY A 123 19.81 -8.12 -14.82
C GLY A 123 18.82 -9.25 -15.13
N GLU A 124 17.57 -9.10 -14.75
CA GLU A 124 16.48 -10.04 -15.04
C GLU A 124 16.21 -10.23 -16.54
N GLN A 125 16.62 -9.29 -17.38
CA GLN A 125 16.54 -9.39 -18.84
C GLN A 125 17.81 -9.95 -19.50
N LEU A 126 18.93 -10.00 -18.77
CA LEU A 126 20.24 -10.41 -19.28
C LEU A 126 20.59 -11.85 -18.92
N ILE A 127 20.36 -12.24 -17.67
CA ILE A 127 20.77 -13.54 -17.13
C ILE A 127 19.64 -14.11 -16.26
N ASP A 128 19.35 -15.39 -16.44
CA ASP A 128 18.51 -16.17 -15.53
C ASP A 128 19.40 -17.19 -14.79
N ILE A 129 19.41 -17.11 -13.45
CA ILE A 129 20.26 -17.96 -12.58
C ILE A 129 19.41 -18.99 -11.88
N HIS A 130 19.60 -20.24 -12.24
CA HIS A 130 18.94 -21.41 -11.66
C HIS A 130 19.89 -22.12 -10.67
N GLY A 131 19.84 -21.74 -9.38
CA GLY A 131 20.70 -22.27 -8.32
C GLY A 131 19.93 -22.92 -7.17
N GLN A 132 20.63 -23.19 -6.06
CA GLN A 132 20.05 -23.82 -4.84
C GLN A 132 18.73 -23.21 -4.36
N ASN A 133 18.51 -21.92 -4.60
CA ASN A 133 17.30 -21.22 -4.22
C ASN A 133 16.15 -21.29 -5.26
N ALA A 134 16.43 -21.74 -6.49
CA ALA A 134 15.41 -21.84 -7.53
C ALA A 134 14.30 -22.86 -7.18
N HIS A 135 14.66 -23.93 -6.45
CA HIS A 135 13.68 -24.90 -5.94
C HIS A 135 12.74 -24.29 -4.89
N HIS A 136 13.24 -23.33 -4.10
CA HIS A 136 12.42 -22.63 -3.11
C HIS A 136 11.51 -21.58 -3.75
N SER A 137 11.95 -20.91 -4.83
CA SER A 137 11.13 -19.93 -5.53
C SER A 137 9.93 -20.58 -6.23
N LEU A 138 10.10 -21.76 -6.84
CA LEU A 138 9.00 -22.51 -7.46
C LEU A 138 7.93 -23.01 -6.48
N ASN A 139 8.21 -22.99 -5.17
CA ASN A 139 7.20 -23.24 -4.15
C ASN A 139 6.28 -22.05 -3.89
N GLN A 140 6.64 -20.85 -4.40
CA GLN A 140 5.83 -19.64 -4.26
C GLN A 140 4.84 -19.52 -5.42
N GLU A 141 3.60 -19.25 -5.10
CA GLU A 141 2.51 -19.07 -6.08
C GLU A 141 2.79 -17.95 -7.08
N SER A 142 3.46 -16.87 -6.64
CA SER A 142 3.85 -15.78 -7.51
C SER A 142 4.81 -16.24 -8.61
N ALA A 143 5.83 -17.03 -8.25
CA ALA A 143 6.80 -17.55 -9.21
C ALA A 143 6.18 -18.56 -10.19
N GLN A 144 5.26 -19.40 -9.71
CA GLN A 144 4.52 -20.34 -10.57
C GLN A 144 3.66 -19.60 -11.59
N ARG A 145 2.95 -18.55 -11.17
CA ARG A 145 2.15 -17.69 -12.04
C ARG A 145 3.02 -16.97 -13.08
N GLU A 146 4.10 -16.33 -12.63
CA GLU A 146 5.01 -15.59 -13.51
C GLU A 146 5.65 -16.47 -14.58
N LEU A 147 6.01 -17.70 -14.20
CA LEU A 147 6.53 -18.69 -15.14
C LEU A 147 5.48 -19.11 -16.16
N LEU A 148 4.24 -19.38 -15.72
CA LEU A 148 3.15 -19.71 -16.62
C LEU A 148 2.83 -18.54 -17.56
N ASP A 149 2.78 -17.31 -17.06
CA ASP A 149 2.52 -16.11 -17.85
C ASP A 149 3.63 -15.84 -18.87
N ALA A 150 4.89 -16.11 -18.51
CA ALA A 150 6.02 -16.02 -19.44
C ALA A 150 5.92 -17.08 -20.56
N PHE A 151 5.61 -18.32 -20.20
CA PHE A 151 5.41 -19.40 -21.16
C PHE A 151 4.20 -19.17 -22.07
N ALA A 152 3.11 -18.61 -21.54
CA ALA A 152 1.91 -18.25 -22.29
C ALA A 152 2.10 -17.04 -23.22
N GLY A 153 3.16 -16.25 -23.05
CA GLY A 153 3.32 -14.94 -23.69
C GLY A 153 2.27 -13.93 -23.25
N SER A 154 1.74 -14.07 -22.03
CA SER A 154 0.61 -13.28 -21.50
C SER A 154 1.01 -12.11 -20.60
N LYS A 155 2.29 -11.73 -20.56
CA LYS A 155 2.78 -10.65 -19.67
C LYS A 155 2.05 -9.33 -19.87
N GLU A 156 1.85 -8.89 -21.12
CA GLU A 156 1.11 -7.65 -21.43
C GLU A 156 -0.33 -7.72 -20.96
N GLN A 157 -1.00 -8.88 -21.21
CA GLN A 157 -2.37 -9.08 -20.77
C GLN A 157 -2.48 -9.11 -19.24
N ALA A 158 -1.51 -9.68 -18.54
CA ALA A 158 -1.44 -9.69 -17.08
C ALA A 158 -1.27 -8.27 -16.51
N GLU A 159 -0.45 -7.41 -17.14
CA GLU A 159 -0.30 -6.01 -16.72
C GLU A 159 -1.57 -5.20 -17.01
N THR A 160 -2.25 -5.46 -18.13
CA THR A 160 -3.57 -4.86 -18.43
C THR A 160 -4.60 -5.22 -17.36
N VAL A 161 -4.69 -6.49 -16.97
CA VAL A 161 -5.59 -6.96 -15.89
C VAL A 161 -5.28 -6.27 -14.58
N LYS A 162 -4.00 -6.14 -14.23
CA LYS A 162 -3.56 -5.46 -13.02
C LYS A 162 -3.96 -3.99 -13.00
N GLN A 163 -3.84 -3.30 -14.12
CA GLN A 163 -4.23 -1.89 -14.24
C GLN A 163 -5.74 -1.69 -14.14
N LEU A 164 -6.52 -2.54 -14.81
CA LEU A 164 -7.99 -2.51 -14.73
C LEU A 164 -8.49 -2.85 -13.32
N TYR A 165 -7.87 -3.80 -12.64
CA TYR A 165 -8.15 -4.07 -11.23
C TYR A 165 -7.94 -2.85 -10.35
N GLN A 166 -6.81 -2.14 -10.54
CA GLN A 166 -6.52 -0.93 -9.77
C GLN A 166 -7.55 0.17 -10.04
N ASN A 167 -7.97 0.34 -11.30
CA ASN A 167 -9.02 1.29 -11.68
C ASN A 167 -10.34 0.97 -10.99
N TRP A 168 -10.75 -0.31 -10.97
CA TRP A 168 -11.94 -0.75 -10.27
C TRP A 168 -11.87 -0.52 -8.76
N VAL A 169 -10.75 -0.87 -8.11
CA VAL A 169 -10.54 -0.67 -6.66
C VAL A 169 -10.59 0.82 -6.31
N ASN A 170 -9.98 1.68 -7.12
CA ASN A 170 -10.00 3.13 -6.92
C ASN A 170 -11.42 3.71 -7.08
N ALA A 171 -12.16 3.27 -8.10
CA ALA A 171 -13.55 3.69 -8.30
C ALA A 171 -14.45 3.23 -7.14
N LYS A 172 -14.30 2.01 -6.67
CA LYS A 172 -15.02 1.46 -5.51
C LYS A 172 -14.74 2.26 -4.24
N LYS A 173 -13.47 2.64 -4.02
CA LYS A 173 -13.08 3.47 -2.88
C LYS A 173 -13.71 4.86 -2.96
N ALA A 174 -13.68 5.48 -4.14
CA ALA A 174 -14.29 6.79 -4.37
C ALA A 174 -15.81 6.76 -4.10
N LEU A 175 -16.51 5.71 -4.56
CA LEU A 175 -17.93 5.52 -4.27
C LEU A 175 -18.19 5.36 -2.77
N GLN A 176 -17.42 4.56 -2.06
CA GLN A 176 -17.57 4.38 -0.61
C GLN A 176 -17.34 5.70 0.16
N GLU A 177 -16.36 6.49 -0.23
CA GLU A 177 -16.09 7.80 0.36
C GLU A 177 -17.26 8.78 0.09
N ALA A 178 -17.77 8.80 -1.16
CA ALA A 178 -18.91 9.63 -1.52
C ALA A 178 -20.20 9.22 -0.78
N GLN A 179 -20.47 7.92 -0.64
CA GLN A 179 -21.60 7.40 0.13
C GLN A 179 -21.51 7.82 1.61
N LYS A 180 -20.34 7.68 2.22
CA LYS A 180 -20.11 8.11 3.61
C LYS A 180 -20.30 9.62 3.79
N GLN A 181 -19.83 10.42 2.83
CA GLN A 181 -20.03 11.86 2.82
C GLN A 181 -21.51 12.21 2.67
N ALA A 182 -22.22 11.55 1.75
CA ALA A 182 -23.66 11.76 1.53
C ALA A 182 -24.47 11.41 2.79
N GLU A 183 -24.16 10.31 3.48
CA GLU A 183 -24.79 9.94 4.75
C GLU A 183 -24.56 11.00 5.84
N THR A 184 -23.30 11.49 5.97
CA THR A 184 -22.96 12.55 6.92
C THR A 184 -23.70 13.85 6.59
N MET A 185 -23.78 14.21 5.30
CA MET A 185 -24.52 15.39 4.83
C MET A 185 -26.03 15.26 5.07
N ALA A 186 -26.60 14.06 4.88
CA ALA A 186 -28.01 13.80 5.13
C ALA A 186 -28.36 14.02 6.62
N ILE A 187 -27.55 13.51 7.54
CA ILE A 187 -27.72 13.70 8.99
C ILE A 187 -27.60 15.20 9.36
N GLU A 188 -26.60 15.89 8.82
CA GLU A 188 -26.41 17.32 9.07
C GLU A 188 -27.56 18.14 8.49
N ARG A 189 -28.06 17.79 7.31
CA ARG A 189 -29.20 18.42 6.69
C ARG A 189 -30.49 18.25 7.53
N GLU A 190 -30.77 17.04 7.98
CA GLU A 190 -31.93 16.78 8.86
C GLU A 190 -31.84 17.61 10.14
N ARG A 191 -30.67 17.72 10.74
CA ARG A 191 -30.43 18.55 11.92
C ARG A 191 -30.69 20.04 11.64
N LEU A 192 -30.17 20.55 10.53
CA LEU A 192 -30.33 21.96 10.15
C LEU A 192 -31.75 22.27 9.75
N GLU A 193 -32.45 21.37 9.04
CA GLU A 193 -33.86 21.50 8.70
C GLU A 193 -34.74 21.58 9.97
N TRP A 194 -34.44 20.75 10.96
CA TRP A 194 -35.12 20.81 12.26
C TRP A 194 -34.86 22.14 12.96
N GLN A 195 -33.59 22.61 13.02
CA GLN A 195 -33.24 23.90 13.62
C GLN A 195 -33.86 25.08 12.87
N PHE A 196 -33.86 25.05 11.54
CA PHE A 196 -34.49 26.06 10.71
C PHE A 196 -35.99 26.16 11.00
N ASN A 197 -36.71 25.03 10.99
CA ASN A 197 -38.14 25.00 11.25
C ASN A 197 -38.49 25.52 12.65
N GLU A 198 -37.71 25.16 13.65
CA GLU A 198 -37.92 25.61 15.04
C GLU A 198 -37.73 27.13 15.17
N LEU A 199 -36.65 27.70 14.60
CA LEU A 199 -36.41 29.15 14.62
C LEU A 199 -37.43 29.91 13.74
N ASN A 200 -37.81 29.35 12.60
CA ASN A 200 -38.78 29.96 11.70
C ASN A 200 -40.19 30.04 12.30
N GLN A 201 -40.59 29.08 13.17
CA GLN A 201 -41.86 29.11 13.90
C GLN A 201 -41.95 30.27 14.90
N LEU A 202 -40.81 30.84 15.31
CA LEU A 202 -40.81 32.02 16.17
C LEU A 202 -41.21 33.31 15.45
N GLU A 203 -41.29 33.29 14.10
CA GLU A 203 -41.61 34.48 13.31
C GLU A 203 -40.77 35.72 13.72
N LEU A 204 -39.44 35.50 13.83
CA LEU A 204 -38.46 36.51 14.30
C LEU A 204 -38.52 37.79 13.47
N LYS A 205 -38.62 38.94 14.11
CA LYS A 205 -38.59 40.26 13.45
C LYS A 205 -37.23 40.92 13.63
N PRO A 206 -36.78 41.73 12.68
CA PRO A 206 -35.54 42.50 12.84
C PRO A 206 -35.62 43.41 14.06
N ASN A 207 -34.60 43.43 14.89
CA ASN A 207 -34.47 44.23 16.12
C ASN A 207 -35.61 44.02 17.13
N GLU A 208 -36.28 42.85 17.08
CA GLU A 208 -37.42 42.54 17.95
C GLU A 208 -37.04 42.59 19.43
N TRP A 209 -35.90 42.00 19.79
CA TRP A 209 -35.44 41.97 21.17
C TRP A 209 -35.15 43.35 21.73
N GLU A 210 -34.44 44.20 21.00
CA GLU A 210 -34.16 45.58 21.42
C GLU A 210 -35.44 46.39 21.64
N THR A 211 -36.39 46.24 20.71
CA THR A 211 -37.70 46.94 20.81
C THR A 211 -38.50 46.43 22.01
N LEU A 212 -38.58 45.12 22.22
CA LEU A 212 -39.25 44.51 23.35
C LEU A 212 -38.62 44.89 24.68
N SER A 213 -37.26 44.84 24.77
CA SER A 213 -36.55 45.20 26.00
C SER A 213 -36.78 46.67 26.39
N GLN A 214 -36.66 47.57 25.43
CA GLN A 214 -36.93 49.02 25.70
C GLN A 214 -38.39 49.25 26.09
N SER A 215 -39.36 48.62 25.43
CA SER A 215 -40.78 48.73 25.75
C SER A 215 -41.11 48.14 27.12
N HIS A 216 -40.57 46.94 27.41
CA HIS A 216 -40.75 46.26 28.70
C HIS A 216 -40.18 47.09 29.86
N ASP A 217 -38.98 47.65 29.73
CA ASP A 217 -38.38 48.48 30.76
C ASP A 217 -39.25 49.72 31.06
N SER A 218 -39.80 50.34 30.00
CA SER A 218 -40.70 51.48 30.14
C SER A 218 -42.03 51.09 30.85
N LEU A 219 -42.62 49.98 30.42
CA LEU A 219 -43.89 49.48 31.01
C LEU A 219 -43.69 48.96 32.44
N ALA A 220 -42.60 48.28 32.72
CA ALA A 220 -42.26 47.79 34.06
C ALA A 220 -42.06 48.95 35.07
N HIS A 221 -41.35 50.01 34.67
CA HIS A 221 -41.18 51.21 35.48
C HIS A 221 -42.53 51.91 35.75
N SER A 222 -43.38 51.98 34.72
CA SER A 222 -44.70 52.58 34.86
C SER A 222 -45.62 51.71 35.74
N ALA A 223 -45.52 50.37 35.65
CA ALA A 223 -46.23 49.45 36.53
C ALA A 223 -45.84 49.57 38.00
N GLU A 224 -44.52 49.71 38.27
CA GLU A 224 -43.97 49.92 39.61
C GLU A 224 -44.46 51.23 40.19
N LEU A 225 -44.48 52.34 39.40
CA LEU A 225 -45.00 53.63 39.80
C LEU A 225 -46.46 53.52 40.14
N LEU A 226 -47.33 52.91 39.32
CA LEU A 226 -48.72 52.69 39.55
C LEU A 226 -48.97 51.89 40.84
N GLN A 227 -48.33 50.77 40.99
CA GLN A 227 -48.48 49.92 42.19
C GLN A 227 -48.04 50.63 43.45
N THR A 228 -46.95 51.41 43.39
CA THR A 228 -46.44 52.18 44.52
C THR A 228 -47.46 53.29 44.87
N ALA A 229 -47.99 54.02 43.87
CA ALA A 229 -48.99 55.06 44.08
C ALA A 229 -50.29 54.52 44.69
N GLU A 230 -50.81 53.37 44.19
CA GLU A 230 -51.97 52.70 44.76
C GLU A 230 -51.72 52.24 46.20
N GLN A 231 -50.61 51.59 46.49
CA GLN A 231 -50.26 51.13 47.85
C GLN A 231 -50.17 52.29 48.86
N VAL A 232 -49.50 53.38 48.43
CA VAL A 232 -49.42 54.60 49.30
C VAL A 232 -50.79 55.21 49.47
N GLY A 233 -51.64 55.34 48.40
CA GLY A 233 -52.98 55.84 48.47
C GLY A 233 -53.85 55.03 49.43
N ASP A 234 -53.84 53.68 49.26
CA ASP A 234 -54.62 52.77 50.12
C ASP A 234 -54.12 52.81 51.59
N SER A 235 -52.83 53.02 51.82
CA SER A 235 -52.31 53.19 53.19
C SER A 235 -52.78 54.48 53.87
N ILE A 236 -53.09 55.52 53.08
CA ILE A 236 -53.60 56.81 53.60
C ILE A 236 -55.13 56.81 53.77
N ASP A 237 -55.85 56.50 52.73
CA ASP A 237 -57.35 56.65 52.71
C ASP A 237 -58.13 55.33 52.63
N GLY A 238 -57.49 54.18 52.56
CA GLY A 238 -58.10 52.86 52.60
C GLY A 238 -58.90 52.59 53.89
N ASP A 239 -59.59 51.44 53.92
CA ASP A 239 -60.51 51.08 55.03
C ASP A 239 -59.83 51.10 56.43
N ASN A 240 -58.55 50.86 56.51
CA ASN A 240 -57.74 50.94 57.72
C ASN A 240 -56.62 52.02 57.61
N GLY A 241 -56.77 52.97 56.72
CA GLY A 241 -55.85 53.99 56.40
C GLY A 241 -55.60 55.01 57.52
N ILE A 242 -54.46 55.78 57.37
CA ILE A 242 -54.04 56.76 58.37
C ILE A 242 -55.15 57.84 58.59
N GLN A 243 -55.87 58.28 57.56
CA GLN A 243 -56.90 59.28 57.68
C GLN A 243 -58.03 58.82 58.63
N ARG A 244 -58.44 57.57 58.55
CA ARG A 244 -59.43 57.00 59.46
C ARG A 244 -58.96 56.95 60.90
N GLN A 245 -57.68 56.64 61.09
CA GLN A 245 -57.08 56.65 62.44
C GLN A 245 -57.05 58.07 63.02
N ILE A 246 -56.69 59.08 62.22
CA ILE A 246 -56.71 60.49 62.60
C ILE A 246 -58.11 60.92 62.95
N TYR A 247 -59.08 60.57 62.10
CA TYR A 247 -60.47 60.87 62.39
C TYR A 247 -60.98 60.26 63.70
N GLN A 248 -60.55 59.05 64.04
CA GLN A 248 -60.88 58.40 65.32
C GLN A 248 -60.23 59.18 66.50
N CYS A 249 -59.01 59.62 66.36
CA CYS A 249 -58.30 60.45 67.35
C CYS A 249 -58.98 61.79 67.54
N GLN A 250 -59.36 62.46 66.45
CA GLN A 250 -60.17 63.75 66.50
C GLN A 250 -61.46 63.54 67.21
N LYS A 251 -62.24 62.48 66.96
CA LYS A 251 -63.51 62.16 67.63
C LYS A 251 -63.29 61.95 69.14
N LEU A 252 -62.26 61.23 69.55
CA LEU A 252 -61.94 60.98 70.97
C LEU A 252 -61.60 62.27 71.69
N LEU A 253 -60.71 63.11 71.13
CA LEU A 253 -60.33 64.39 71.73
C LEU A 253 -61.44 65.43 71.69
N GLY A 254 -62.24 65.50 70.60
CA GLY A 254 -63.35 66.43 70.45
C GLY A 254 -64.40 66.29 71.56
N ASN A 255 -64.65 65.03 72.00
CA ASN A 255 -65.61 64.77 73.10
C ASN A 255 -65.14 65.33 74.44
N LEU A 256 -63.80 65.57 74.60
CA LEU A 256 -63.18 66.03 75.87
C LEU A 256 -62.65 67.49 75.80
N GLN A 257 -62.75 68.18 74.66
CA GLN A 257 -62.24 69.51 74.41
C GLN A 257 -62.74 70.57 75.43
N ASN A 258 -64.05 70.45 75.87
CA ASN A 258 -64.62 71.32 76.84
C ASN A 258 -64.14 71.14 78.29
N ILE A 259 -63.43 69.98 78.57
CA ILE A 259 -62.90 69.62 79.86
C ILE A 259 -61.44 70.02 80.00
N GLU A 260 -60.67 69.78 78.86
CA GLU A 260 -59.22 70.07 78.79
C GLU A 260 -58.93 70.95 77.55
N PRO A 261 -58.78 72.35 77.76
CA PRO A 261 -58.58 73.28 76.63
C PRO A 261 -57.35 73.05 75.78
N ARG A 262 -56.34 72.40 76.27
CA ARG A 262 -55.13 72.03 75.52
C ARG A 262 -55.47 71.00 74.36
N PHE A 263 -56.53 70.30 74.43
CA PHE A 263 -56.96 69.36 73.32
C PHE A 263 -57.39 70.12 72.06
N ALA A 264 -57.76 71.43 72.18
CA ALA A 264 -58.10 72.25 70.99
C ALA A 264 -56.91 72.48 70.08
N GLU A 265 -55.68 72.58 70.60
CA GLU A 265 -54.46 72.78 69.86
C GLU A 265 -54.09 71.44 69.14
N SER A 266 -54.24 70.28 69.84
CA SER A 266 -54.04 68.95 69.25
C SER A 266 -55.06 68.63 68.14
N LEU A 267 -56.29 69.07 68.28
CA LEU A 267 -57.34 68.95 67.26
C LEU A 267 -57.03 69.74 65.99
N ASN A 268 -56.47 70.98 66.15
CA ASN A 268 -56.06 71.80 65.01
C ASN A 268 -54.88 71.13 64.27
N MET A 269 -53.92 70.58 65.03
CA MET A 269 -52.76 69.83 64.42
C MET A 269 -53.23 68.61 63.66
N LEU A 270 -54.16 67.81 64.21
CA LEU A 270 -54.72 66.64 63.53
C LEU A 270 -55.51 67.01 62.28
N ALA A 271 -56.23 68.15 62.31
CA ALA A 271 -56.95 68.68 61.14
C ALA A 271 -55.99 69.11 60.01
N SER A 272 -54.87 69.73 60.39
CA SER A 272 -53.78 70.07 59.43
C SER A 272 -53.21 68.82 58.79
N ILE A 273 -52.82 67.80 59.60
CA ILE A 273 -52.30 66.53 59.12
C ILE A 273 -53.29 65.81 58.19
N GLU A 274 -54.58 65.82 58.53
CA GLU A 274 -55.64 65.22 57.71
C GLU A 274 -55.73 65.90 56.32
N ALA A 275 -55.65 67.25 56.27
CA ALA A 275 -55.62 67.98 55.02
C ALA A 275 -54.41 67.67 54.18
N GLU A 276 -53.21 67.65 54.81
CA GLU A 276 -51.92 67.27 54.13
C GLU A 276 -51.95 65.83 53.59
N LEU A 277 -52.48 64.90 54.36
CA LEU A 277 -52.68 63.52 53.90
C LEU A 277 -53.68 63.42 52.75
N GLY A 278 -54.74 64.25 52.75
CA GLY A 278 -55.65 64.37 51.63
C GLY A 278 -55.00 64.82 50.34
N GLU A 279 -54.08 65.78 50.44
CA GLU A 279 -53.31 66.23 49.29
C GLU A 279 -52.34 65.13 48.77
N ILE A 280 -51.67 64.43 49.67
CA ILE A 280 -50.82 63.29 49.28
C ILE A 280 -51.62 62.21 48.59
N SER A 281 -52.75 61.81 49.15
CA SER A 281 -53.65 60.81 48.54
C SER A 281 -54.16 61.24 47.15
N ALA A 282 -54.53 62.51 47.00
CA ALA A 282 -54.98 63.10 45.72
C ALA A 282 -53.83 63.06 44.69
N ASN A 283 -52.61 63.39 45.11
CA ASN A 283 -51.40 63.30 44.24
C ASN A 283 -51.13 61.84 43.82
N MET A 284 -51.24 60.89 44.72
CA MET A 284 -51.10 59.46 44.39
C MET A 284 -52.15 58.97 43.38
N ARG A 285 -53.38 59.40 43.56
CA ARG A 285 -54.44 59.05 42.57
C ARG A 285 -54.25 59.73 41.22
N ASP A 286 -53.68 60.95 41.19
CA ASP A 286 -53.34 61.62 39.92
C ASP A 286 -52.18 60.90 39.20
N VAL A 287 -51.20 60.44 39.91
CA VAL A 287 -50.11 59.61 39.36
C VAL A 287 -50.70 58.29 38.86
N ALA A 288 -51.54 57.63 39.63
CA ALA A 288 -52.17 56.36 39.23
C ALA A 288 -53.08 56.52 38.02
N GLY A 289 -53.82 57.65 37.95
CA GLY A 289 -54.76 57.93 36.85
C GLY A 289 -54.11 58.36 35.52
N ARG A 290 -52.86 58.80 35.55
CA ARG A 290 -52.15 59.17 34.33
C ARG A 290 -51.41 58.01 33.69
N SER A 291 -51.31 56.87 34.35
CA SER A 291 -50.63 55.68 33.80
C SER A 291 -51.57 54.86 32.98
N ASP A 292 -51.55 55.05 31.66
CA ASP A 292 -52.26 54.22 30.65
C ASP A 292 -51.50 52.90 30.45
N ILE A 293 -51.50 52.03 31.45
CA ILE A 293 -50.84 50.71 31.37
C ILE A 293 -51.89 49.64 31.16
N ASP A 294 -51.77 48.89 30.03
CA ASP A 294 -52.47 47.64 29.87
C ASP A 294 -51.69 46.50 30.51
N PRO A 295 -52.10 45.90 31.62
CA PRO A 295 -51.44 44.78 32.25
C PRO A 295 -51.26 43.56 31.33
N ASN A 296 -52.19 43.42 30.36
CA ASN A 296 -52.11 42.30 29.38
C ASN A 296 -51.00 42.52 28.38
N GLU A 297 -50.67 43.78 28.05
CA GLU A 297 -49.54 44.09 27.15
C GLU A 297 -48.21 43.78 27.80
N LEU A 298 -48.00 44.13 29.08
CA LEU A 298 -46.80 43.78 29.82
C LEU A 298 -46.63 42.26 29.90
N ALA A 299 -47.65 41.52 30.27
CA ALA A 299 -47.60 40.05 30.34
C ALA A 299 -47.33 39.39 28.97
N ALA A 300 -47.87 39.97 27.89
CA ALA A 300 -47.60 39.50 26.53
C ALA A 300 -46.11 39.71 26.12
N GLN A 301 -45.55 40.88 26.49
CA GLN A 301 -44.13 41.18 26.24
C GLN A 301 -43.22 40.27 27.06
N GLU A 302 -43.49 40.04 28.34
CA GLU A 302 -42.75 39.12 29.19
C GLU A 302 -42.79 37.68 28.64
N SER A 303 -43.96 37.21 28.20
CA SER A 303 -44.09 35.89 27.56
C SER A 303 -43.23 35.79 26.32
N ARG A 304 -43.29 36.80 25.44
CA ARG A 304 -42.51 36.82 24.18
C ARG A 304 -41.01 36.90 24.44
N MET A 305 -40.58 37.74 25.38
CA MET A 305 -39.16 37.78 25.80
C MET A 305 -38.70 36.44 26.38
N GLY A 306 -39.57 35.79 27.17
CA GLY A 306 -39.29 34.44 27.70
C GLY A 306 -39.08 33.39 26.60
N GLU A 307 -39.89 33.41 25.53
CA GLU A 307 -39.72 32.55 24.36
C GLU A 307 -38.38 32.79 23.66
N LEU A 308 -38.04 34.06 23.37
CA LEU A 308 -36.81 34.43 22.72
C LEU A 308 -35.60 34.06 23.59
N MET A 309 -35.60 34.34 24.90
CA MET A 309 -34.52 33.94 25.83
C MET A 309 -34.36 32.42 25.92
N SER A 310 -35.48 31.67 25.96
CA SER A 310 -35.43 30.21 25.99
C SER A 310 -34.76 29.65 24.76
N MET A 311 -35.05 30.20 23.58
CA MET A 311 -34.46 29.81 22.33
C MET A 311 -32.98 30.21 22.24
N ALA A 312 -32.62 31.42 22.63
CA ALA A 312 -31.27 31.93 22.69
C ALA A 312 -30.34 31.03 23.58
N ARG A 313 -30.86 30.64 24.77
CA ARG A 313 -30.16 29.69 25.66
C ARG A 313 -29.92 28.32 25.00
N LYS A 314 -30.92 27.82 24.28
CA LYS A 314 -30.83 26.54 23.57
C LYS A 314 -29.73 26.57 22.50
N TYR A 315 -29.64 27.69 21.77
CA TYR A 315 -28.61 27.87 20.73
C TYR A 315 -27.29 28.45 21.26
N ARG A 316 -27.22 28.83 22.58
CA ARG A 316 -26.07 29.41 23.25
C ARG A 316 -25.60 30.72 22.59
N ILE A 317 -26.54 31.57 22.27
CA ILE A 317 -26.34 32.90 21.68
C ILE A 317 -27.12 33.91 22.46
N GLU A 318 -26.94 35.20 22.19
CA GLU A 318 -27.76 36.25 22.72
C GLU A 318 -29.10 36.38 21.92
N PRO A 319 -30.19 36.86 22.53
CA PRO A 319 -31.51 36.95 21.85
C PRO A 319 -31.47 37.80 20.56
N GLU A 320 -30.66 38.85 20.52
CA GLU A 320 -30.43 39.71 19.35
C GLU A 320 -29.86 38.96 18.13
N GLU A 321 -29.10 37.87 18.37
CA GLU A 321 -28.43 37.10 17.36
C GLU A 321 -29.35 36.04 16.70
N LEU A 322 -30.54 35.79 17.24
CA LEU A 322 -31.49 34.77 16.73
C LEU A 322 -31.84 34.95 15.25
N PRO A 323 -32.16 36.17 14.74
CA PRO A 323 -32.47 36.37 13.33
C PRO A 323 -31.24 36.04 12.43
N GLN A 324 -30.07 36.44 12.85
CA GLN A 324 -28.82 36.16 12.10
C GLN A 324 -28.54 34.65 12.08
N LYS A 325 -28.78 33.95 13.20
CA LYS A 325 -28.67 32.49 13.29
C LYS A 325 -29.56 31.74 12.34
N LEU A 326 -30.78 32.21 12.16
CA LEU A 326 -31.72 31.65 11.18
C LEU A 326 -31.17 31.78 9.75
N VAL A 327 -30.64 32.95 9.41
CA VAL A 327 -30.03 33.19 8.09
C VAL A 327 -28.79 32.27 7.89
N GLU A 328 -27.92 32.15 8.89
CA GLU A 328 -26.75 31.25 8.83
C GLU A 328 -27.16 29.80 8.57
N ILE A 329 -28.22 29.33 9.24
CA ILE A 329 -28.72 27.96 9.06
C ILE A 329 -29.28 27.77 7.63
N ASP A 330 -30.03 28.75 7.12
CA ASP A 330 -30.59 28.70 5.75
C ASP A 330 -29.49 28.66 4.69
N GLU A 331 -28.50 29.55 4.78
CA GLU A 331 -27.32 29.55 3.89
C GLU A 331 -26.59 28.21 3.93
N ARG A 332 -26.44 27.63 5.10
CA ARG A 332 -25.77 26.34 5.27
C ARG A 332 -26.58 25.19 4.67
N LEU A 333 -27.91 25.21 4.78
CA LEU A 333 -28.82 24.27 4.12
C LEU A 333 -28.72 24.35 2.59
N GLN A 334 -28.65 25.55 2.04
CA GLN A 334 -28.52 25.76 0.60
C GLN A 334 -27.18 25.21 0.08
N ASN A 335 -26.10 25.39 0.83
CA ASN A 335 -24.77 24.88 0.48
C ASN A 335 -24.67 23.35 0.54
N LEU A 336 -25.47 22.65 1.35
CA LEU A 336 -25.51 21.18 1.43
C LEU A 336 -26.23 20.50 0.26
N GLN A 337 -26.81 21.23 -0.67
CA GLN A 337 -27.55 20.66 -1.81
C GLN A 337 -26.67 20.13 -2.94
N ALA A 338 -25.33 20.39 -2.94
CA ALA A 338 -24.39 19.86 -3.90
C ALA A 338 -23.98 18.41 -3.53
N ALA A 339 -24.90 17.45 -3.64
CA ALA A 339 -24.59 16.03 -3.46
C ALA A 339 -23.74 15.51 -4.63
N ALA A 340 -22.70 14.68 -4.34
CA ALA A 340 -21.98 13.94 -5.36
C ALA A 340 -22.96 13.06 -6.16
N ASP A 341 -22.78 13.00 -7.47
CA ASP A 341 -23.57 12.13 -8.34
C ASP A 341 -23.19 10.65 -8.07
N LEU A 342 -23.84 10.05 -7.09
CA LEU A 342 -23.61 8.67 -6.68
C LEU A 342 -23.91 7.69 -7.81
N GLU A 343 -24.90 7.97 -8.64
CA GLU A 343 -25.28 7.14 -9.78
C GLU A 343 -24.14 7.10 -10.83
N ALA A 344 -23.49 8.22 -11.12
CA ALA A 344 -22.35 8.27 -12.01
C ALA A 344 -21.14 7.48 -11.47
N LEU A 345 -20.91 7.52 -10.14
CA LEU A 345 -19.89 6.73 -9.49
C LEU A 345 -20.20 5.23 -9.50
N GLU A 346 -21.45 4.84 -9.24
CA GLU A 346 -21.90 3.44 -9.33
C GLU A 346 -21.74 2.90 -10.75
N ASN A 347 -22.14 3.66 -11.76
CA ASN A 347 -21.95 3.31 -13.17
C ASN A 347 -20.45 3.16 -13.52
N THR A 348 -19.59 4.01 -12.95
CA THR A 348 -18.13 3.91 -13.15
C THR A 348 -17.56 2.63 -12.52
N VAL A 349 -17.99 2.27 -11.31
CA VAL A 349 -17.59 1.02 -10.66
C VAL A 349 -18.05 -0.20 -11.47
N ALA A 350 -19.29 -0.20 -11.95
CA ALA A 350 -19.85 -1.29 -12.74
C ALA A 350 -19.09 -1.47 -14.08
N ARG A 351 -18.81 -0.37 -14.77
CA ARG A 351 -18.03 -0.37 -16.01
C ARG A 351 -16.62 -0.91 -15.81
N ASN A 352 -15.88 -0.36 -14.84
CA ASN A 352 -14.50 -0.79 -14.56
C ASN A 352 -14.43 -2.26 -14.15
N LEU A 353 -15.44 -2.76 -13.43
CA LEU A 353 -15.53 -4.18 -13.08
C LEU A 353 -15.77 -5.05 -14.31
N ALA A 354 -16.63 -4.62 -15.25
CA ALA A 354 -16.89 -5.35 -16.49
C ALA A 354 -15.63 -5.41 -17.37
N GLU A 355 -14.93 -4.29 -17.55
CA GLU A 355 -13.66 -4.21 -18.29
C GLU A 355 -12.59 -5.13 -17.66
N TYR A 356 -12.49 -5.14 -16.33
CA TYR A 356 -11.59 -6.04 -15.62
C TYR A 356 -11.96 -7.51 -15.90
N HIS A 357 -13.23 -7.90 -15.80
CA HIS A 357 -13.65 -9.28 -16.05
C HIS A 357 -13.37 -9.73 -17.47
N GLU A 358 -13.62 -8.88 -18.46
CA GLU A 358 -13.32 -9.17 -19.86
C GLU A 358 -11.82 -9.47 -20.07
N ALA A 359 -10.95 -8.56 -19.58
CA ALA A 359 -9.50 -8.73 -19.67
C ALA A 359 -9.01 -9.96 -18.89
N ALA A 360 -9.56 -10.22 -17.70
CA ALA A 360 -9.20 -11.36 -16.86
C ALA A 360 -9.64 -12.70 -17.47
N HIS A 361 -10.78 -12.76 -18.18
CA HIS A 361 -11.19 -13.95 -18.91
C HIS A 361 -10.29 -14.28 -20.10
N ILE A 362 -9.79 -13.24 -20.81
CA ILE A 362 -8.79 -13.44 -21.87
C ILE A 362 -7.52 -14.02 -21.28
N LEU A 363 -7.01 -13.44 -20.17
CA LEU A 363 -5.83 -13.95 -19.45
C LEU A 363 -6.03 -15.40 -18.99
N SER A 364 -7.19 -15.72 -18.43
CA SER A 364 -7.56 -17.07 -18.01
C SER A 364 -7.50 -18.06 -19.17
N ALA A 365 -8.06 -17.72 -20.33
CA ALA A 365 -8.01 -18.58 -21.51
C ALA A 365 -6.58 -18.85 -21.98
N MET A 366 -5.72 -17.83 -22.01
CA MET A 366 -4.29 -17.97 -22.33
C MET A 366 -3.58 -18.90 -21.34
N ARG A 367 -3.82 -18.73 -20.04
CA ARG A 367 -3.25 -19.58 -18.99
C ARG A 367 -3.72 -21.03 -19.08
N HIS A 368 -4.99 -21.28 -19.35
CA HIS A 368 -5.51 -22.65 -19.53
C HIS A 368 -4.85 -23.37 -20.70
N GLN A 369 -4.70 -22.69 -21.83
CA GLN A 369 -4.01 -23.27 -23.00
C GLN A 369 -2.54 -23.54 -22.70
N ALA A 370 -1.85 -22.59 -22.06
CA ALA A 370 -0.45 -22.72 -21.68
C ALA A 370 -0.22 -23.80 -20.61
N ALA A 371 -1.12 -23.92 -19.63
CA ALA A 371 -1.04 -24.91 -18.56
C ALA A 371 -1.04 -26.35 -19.10
N GLY A 372 -1.88 -26.64 -20.07
CA GLY A 372 -1.88 -27.95 -20.73
C GLY A 372 -0.55 -28.25 -21.41
N ARG A 373 -0.08 -27.35 -22.26
CA ARG A 373 1.19 -27.51 -23.01
C ARG A 373 2.40 -27.61 -22.08
N LEU A 374 2.53 -26.69 -21.14
CA LEU A 374 3.65 -26.67 -20.20
C LEU A 374 3.66 -27.94 -19.32
N GLY A 375 2.47 -28.41 -18.93
CA GLY A 375 2.30 -29.67 -18.19
C GLY A 375 2.75 -30.89 -18.97
N GLU A 376 2.34 -31.02 -20.23
CA GLU A 376 2.72 -32.12 -21.13
C GLU A 376 4.23 -32.11 -21.43
N GLU A 377 4.77 -30.99 -21.88
CA GLU A 377 6.19 -30.85 -22.20
C GLU A 377 7.09 -31.11 -20.98
N THR A 378 6.73 -30.57 -19.80
CA THR A 378 7.45 -30.85 -18.55
C THR A 378 7.37 -32.33 -18.17
N THR A 379 6.20 -32.97 -18.31
CA THR A 379 6.03 -34.40 -18.07
C THR A 379 6.95 -35.23 -18.97
N GLU A 380 7.04 -34.88 -20.24
CA GLU A 380 7.93 -35.57 -21.20
C GLU A 380 9.40 -35.47 -20.78
N HIS A 381 9.86 -34.26 -20.45
CA HIS A 381 11.21 -34.06 -19.94
C HIS A 381 11.50 -34.82 -18.63
N MET A 382 10.53 -34.91 -17.72
CA MET A 382 10.65 -35.68 -16.48
C MET A 382 10.88 -37.17 -16.75
N GLN A 383 10.25 -37.75 -17.80
CA GLN A 383 10.50 -39.17 -18.16
C GLN A 383 11.98 -39.41 -18.49
N HIS A 384 12.64 -38.43 -19.11
CA HIS A 384 14.06 -38.49 -19.44
C HIS A 384 14.98 -38.26 -18.23
N LEU A 385 14.46 -37.73 -17.12
CA LEU A 385 15.20 -37.48 -15.87
C LEU A 385 14.99 -38.60 -14.82
N ALA A 386 14.79 -39.86 -15.27
CA ALA A 386 14.51 -41.04 -14.45
C ALA A 386 13.29 -40.93 -13.53
N MET A 387 12.29 -40.17 -13.96
CA MET A 387 11.00 -40.05 -13.28
C MET A 387 9.92 -40.73 -14.13
N LYS A 388 10.16 -42.01 -14.50
CA LYS A 388 9.25 -42.80 -15.35
C LYS A 388 7.89 -42.95 -14.68
N GLY A 389 6.82 -42.53 -15.40
CA GLY A 389 5.45 -42.57 -14.90
C GLY A 389 5.06 -41.40 -14.01
N ALA A 390 5.95 -40.46 -13.76
CA ALA A 390 5.60 -39.20 -13.13
C ALA A 390 4.80 -38.28 -14.08
N ARG A 391 3.96 -37.42 -13.53
CA ARG A 391 3.16 -36.43 -14.27
C ARG A 391 3.23 -35.10 -13.60
N PHE A 392 3.36 -34.07 -14.39
CA PHE A 392 3.32 -32.66 -13.95
C PHE A 392 2.04 -32.02 -14.44
N ASP A 393 1.26 -31.43 -13.53
CA ASP A 393 -0.01 -30.78 -13.82
C ASP A 393 0.04 -29.32 -13.35
N ILE A 394 -0.58 -28.45 -14.10
CA ILE A 394 -0.80 -27.05 -13.70
C ILE A 394 -2.29 -26.86 -13.52
N VAL A 395 -2.69 -26.55 -12.29
CA VAL A 395 -4.10 -26.38 -11.91
C VAL A 395 -4.37 -24.91 -11.70
N LEU A 396 -5.41 -24.39 -12.35
CA LEU A 396 -5.91 -23.04 -12.20
C LEU A 396 -7.11 -23.09 -11.26
N LEU A 397 -6.91 -22.67 -10.00
CA LEU A 397 -7.95 -22.71 -8.98
C LEU A 397 -8.73 -21.38 -9.02
N PRO A 398 -10.06 -21.42 -9.19
CA PRO A 398 -10.86 -20.19 -9.19
C PRO A 398 -10.67 -19.39 -7.90
N SER A 399 -10.53 -18.07 -8.02
CA SER A 399 -10.38 -17.15 -6.90
C SER A 399 -11.28 -15.92 -7.07
N SER A 400 -11.46 -15.16 -6.00
CA SER A 400 -12.05 -13.82 -6.10
C SER A 400 -11.17 -12.92 -6.97
N PRO A 401 -11.73 -11.87 -7.59
CA PRO A 401 -10.98 -10.91 -8.39
C PRO A 401 -9.76 -10.36 -7.65
N THR A 402 -8.59 -10.43 -8.29
CA THR A 402 -7.31 -9.92 -7.79
C THR A 402 -6.60 -9.11 -8.88
N ALA A 403 -5.51 -8.43 -8.52
CA ALA A 403 -4.63 -7.77 -9.48
C ALA A 403 -3.95 -8.75 -10.46
N HIS A 404 -4.08 -10.07 -10.21
CA HIS A 404 -3.45 -11.12 -11.00
C HIS A 404 -4.46 -11.98 -11.80
N GLY A 405 -5.74 -11.60 -11.80
CA GLY A 405 -6.80 -12.30 -12.50
C GLY A 405 -7.77 -13.03 -11.56
N LEU A 406 -8.42 -14.04 -12.10
CA LEU A 406 -9.53 -14.79 -11.48
C LEU A 406 -9.11 -16.16 -10.96
N GLU A 407 -7.83 -16.55 -11.12
CA GLU A 407 -7.33 -17.84 -10.70
C GLU A 407 -6.04 -17.74 -9.90
N GLN A 408 -5.83 -18.73 -9.06
CA GLN A 408 -4.59 -19.06 -8.40
C GLN A 408 -3.90 -20.17 -9.17
N VAL A 409 -2.66 -19.93 -9.61
CA VAL A 409 -1.86 -20.92 -10.35
C VAL A 409 -1.18 -21.84 -9.36
N GLN A 410 -1.39 -23.14 -9.51
CA GLN A 410 -0.78 -24.16 -8.64
C GLN A 410 -0.12 -25.25 -9.47
N PHE A 411 1.19 -25.45 -9.30
CA PHE A 411 1.93 -26.55 -9.88
C PHE A 411 1.77 -27.80 -9.02
N GLN A 412 1.42 -28.89 -9.64
CA GLN A 412 1.19 -30.17 -9.00
C GLN A 412 2.01 -31.27 -9.68
N VAL A 413 2.37 -32.31 -8.93
CA VAL A 413 3.09 -33.45 -9.44
C VAL A 413 2.56 -34.76 -8.88
N ALA A 414 2.42 -35.75 -9.73
CA ALA A 414 2.30 -37.16 -9.38
C ALA A 414 3.62 -37.85 -9.63
N ALA A 415 4.35 -38.23 -8.59
CA ALA A 415 5.71 -38.80 -8.69
C ALA A 415 5.75 -40.18 -9.36
N ASN A 416 4.66 -40.94 -9.28
CA ASN A 416 4.53 -42.28 -9.86
C ASN A 416 3.17 -42.48 -10.51
N LYS A 417 3.10 -43.41 -11.46
CA LYS A 417 1.87 -43.77 -12.14
C LYS A 417 0.82 -44.25 -11.12
N GLY A 418 -0.38 -43.65 -11.14
CA GLY A 418 -1.48 -43.98 -10.25
C GLY A 418 -1.52 -43.22 -8.94
N ASN A 419 -0.50 -42.45 -8.63
CA ASN A 419 -0.54 -41.55 -7.48
C ASN A 419 -1.36 -40.27 -7.78
N PRO A 420 -2.07 -39.72 -6.78
CA PRO A 420 -2.72 -38.41 -6.94
C PRO A 420 -1.68 -37.31 -7.09
N SER A 421 -1.96 -36.35 -7.97
CA SER A 421 -1.17 -35.13 -8.07
C SER A 421 -1.25 -34.33 -6.77
N ARG A 422 -0.13 -33.81 -6.32
CA ARG A 422 0.01 -33.00 -5.10
C ARG A 422 0.75 -31.69 -5.41
N PRO A 423 0.45 -30.62 -4.69
CA PRO A 423 1.19 -29.38 -4.82
C PRO A 423 2.70 -29.57 -4.69
N LEU A 424 3.47 -28.85 -5.48
CA LEU A 424 4.92 -28.98 -5.59
C LEU A 424 5.64 -28.82 -4.22
N ASN A 425 5.14 -27.93 -3.37
CA ASN A 425 5.65 -27.72 -2.01
C ASN A 425 5.40 -28.90 -1.05
N LYS A 426 4.63 -29.93 -1.45
CA LYS A 426 4.40 -31.16 -0.69
C LYS A 426 5.17 -32.36 -1.21
N VAL A 427 6.08 -32.16 -2.16
CA VAL A 427 6.98 -33.21 -2.66
C VAL A 427 8.03 -33.51 -1.59
N ALA A 428 8.12 -34.78 -1.19
CA ALA A 428 8.89 -35.21 -0.02
C ALA A 428 10.41 -35.33 -0.27
N SER A 429 10.86 -35.44 -1.53
CA SER A 429 12.26 -35.69 -1.89
C SER A 429 12.90 -34.48 -2.54
N GLY A 430 13.98 -33.95 -1.94
CA GLY A 430 14.75 -32.84 -2.52
C GLY A 430 15.31 -33.19 -3.92
N GLY A 431 15.75 -34.42 -4.14
CA GLY A 431 16.24 -34.86 -5.44
C GLY A 431 15.13 -34.96 -6.51
N GLU A 432 13.89 -35.31 -6.13
CA GLU A 432 12.74 -35.26 -7.06
C GLU A 432 12.40 -33.84 -7.41
N LEU A 433 12.34 -32.94 -6.42
CA LEU A 433 12.06 -31.53 -6.63
C LEU A 433 13.11 -30.88 -7.55
N ALA A 434 14.39 -31.21 -7.37
CA ALA A 434 15.47 -30.72 -8.22
C ALA A 434 15.28 -31.15 -9.69
N ARG A 435 14.93 -32.43 -9.94
CA ARG A 435 14.68 -32.94 -11.30
C ARG A 435 13.42 -32.32 -11.95
N ILE A 436 12.34 -32.13 -11.17
CA ILE A 436 11.13 -31.44 -11.65
C ILE A 436 11.46 -30.00 -12.01
N SER A 437 12.18 -29.31 -11.12
CA SER A 437 12.62 -27.94 -11.33
C SER A 437 13.49 -27.82 -12.60
N LEU A 438 14.43 -28.74 -12.80
CA LEU A 438 15.25 -28.77 -14.00
C LEU A 438 14.42 -29.02 -15.27
N ALA A 439 13.50 -30.00 -15.25
CA ALA A 439 12.61 -30.25 -16.38
C ALA A 439 11.81 -29.02 -16.77
N LEU A 440 11.21 -28.37 -15.76
CA LEU A 440 10.42 -27.16 -15.94
C LEU A 440 11.25 -26.00 -16.47
N GLN A 441 12.46 -25.80 -15.94
CA GLN A 441 13.40 -24.79 -16.39
C GLN A 441 13.83 -24.99 -17.84
N VAL A 442 14.17 -26.22 -18.22
CA VAL A 442 14.54 -26.55 -19.60
C VAL A 442 13.38 -26.23 -20.56
N VAL A 443 12.15 -26.59 -20.20
CA VAL A 443 10.98 -26.28 -21.03
C VAL A 443 10.72 -24.77 -21.08
N ALA A 444 10.69 -24.10 -19.92
CA ALA A 444 10.42 -22.66 -19.84
C ALA A 444 11.49 -21.83 -20.57
N SER A 445 12.76 -22.24 -20.47
CA SER A 445 13.89 -21.53 -21.11
C SER A 445 13.84 -21.59 -22.64
N GLN A 446 13.13 -22.55 -23.23
CA GLN A 446 12.92 -22.55 -24.68
C GLN A 446 12.07 -21.36 -25.18
N TYR A 447 11.29 -20.78 -24.28
CA TYR A 447 10.34 -19.69 -24.53
C TYR A 447 10.77 -18.36 -23.90
N THR A 448 11.87 -18.35 -23.13
CA THR A 448 12.41 -17.11 -22.57
C THR A 448 13.22 -16.35 -23.60
N GLN A 449 13.19 -15.01 -23.52
CA GLN A 449 14.04 -14.15 -24.34
C GLN A 449 15.40 -13.86 -23.67
N VAL A 450 15.62 -14.35 -22.45
CA VAL A 450 16.88 -14.13 -21.71
C VAL A 450 18.03 -14.85 -22.42
N PRO A 451 19.08 -14.13 -22.82
CA PRO A 451 20.13 -14.72 -23.67
C PRO A 451 21.09 -15.65 -22.93
N THR A 452 21.25 -15.50 -21.61
CA THR A 452 22.21 -16.27 -20.81
C THR A 452 21.50 -16.98 -19.66
N LEU A 453 21.72 -18.30 -19.57
CA LEU A 453 21.15 -19.17 -18.55
C LEU A 453 22.26 -19.78 -17.71
N ILE A 454 22.17 -19.70 -16.41
CA ILE A 454 23.16 -20.26 -15.48
C ILE A 454 22.47 -21.30 -14.60
N PHE A 455 23.05 -22.49 -14.57
CA PHE A 455 22.59 -23.62 -13.78
C PHE A 455 23.61 -23.98 -12.70
N ASP A 456 23.28 -23.82 -11.44
CA ASP A 456 24.09 -24.24 -10.31
C ASP A 456 23.55 -25.53 -9.71
N GLU A 457 24.42 -26.46 -9.39
CA GLU A 457 24.11 -27.74 -8.73
C GLU A 457 23.00 -28.56 -9.43
N VAL A 458 22.96 -28.51 -10.77
CA VAL A 458 21.98 -29.26 -11.59
C VAL A 458 22.04 -30.76 -11.41
N ASP A 459 23.17 -31.23 -10.91
CA ASP A 459 23.50 -32.64 -10.73
C ASP A 459 23.35 -33.15 -9.28
N THR A 460 22.78 -32.33 -8.39
CA THR A 460 22.53 -32.75 -7.01
C THR A 460 21.51 -33.89 -6.94
N GLY A 461 21.93 -35.01 -6.36
CA GLY A 461 21.07 -36.20 -6.19
C GLY A 461 20.80 -37.02 -7.45
N ILE A 462 21.58 -36.80 -8.53
CA ILE A 462 21.52 -37.61 -9.75
C ILE A 462 22.87 -38.30 -10.00
N GLY A 463 22.90 -39.29 -10.88
CA GLY A 463 24.12 -40.00 -11.28
C GLY A 463 23.88 -40.94 -12.47
N GLY A 464 24.95 -41.53 -12.99
CA GLY A 464 24.92 -42.49 -14.10
C GLY A 464 24.20 -41.95 -15.35
N GLY A 465 23.28 -42.70 -15.89
CA GLY A 465 22.56 -42.36 -17.12
C GLY A 465 21.69 -41.10 -17.01
N VAL A 466 21.21 -40.73 -15.81
CA VAL A 466 20.45 -39.51 -15.61
C VAL A 466 21.31 -38.26 -15.79
N ALA A 467 22.52 -38.29 -15.28
CA ALA A 467 23.47 -37.19 -15.45
C ALA A 467 23.82 -36.94 -16.92
N GLU A 468 23.94 -38.01 -17.72
CA GLU A 468 24.15 -37.89 -19.18
C GLU A 468 22.94 -37.22 -19.87
N MET A 469 21.72 -37.61 -19.49
CA MET A 469 20.48 -37.00 -20.03
C MET A 469 20.38 -35.51 -19.69
N VAL A 470 20.73 -35.13 -18.46
CA VAL A 470 20.83 -33.73 -18.03
C VAL A 470 21.82 -32.96 -18.88
N GLY A 471 23.04 -33.52 -19.06
CA GLY A 471 24.06 -32.90 -19.89
C GLY A 471 23.62 -32.67 -21.33
N LYS A 472 22.94 -33.67 -21.93
CA LYS A 472 22.36 -33.56 -23.30
C LYS A 472 21.28 -32.51 -23.38
N ALA A 473 20.41 -32.40 -22.37
CA ALA A 473 19.37 -31.38 -22.32
C ALA A 473 19.95 -29.96 -22.25
N LEU A 474 20.97 -29.76 -21.39
CA LEU A 474 21.66 -28.47 -21.28
C LEU A 474 22.42 -28.12 -22.59
N ARG A 475 23.04 -29.11 -23.25
CA ARG A 475 23.67 -28.92 -24.57
C ARG A 475 22.65 -28.53 -25.65
N ALA A 476 21.47 -29.16 -25.67
CA ALA A 476 20.41 -28.79 -26.59
C ALA A 476 19.93 -27.36 -26.37
N LEU A 477 19.81 -26.95 -25.12
CA LEU A 477 19.49 -25.58 -24.73
C LEU A 477 20.59 -24.59 -25.16
N GLY A 478 21.86 -25.01 -25.08
CA GLY A 478 23.02 -24.23 -25.52
C GLY A 478 23.03 -23.85 -27.00
N LYS A 479 22.24 -24.55 -27.86
CA LYS A 479 22.07 -24.19 -29.27
C LYS A 479 21.29 -22.87 -29.48
N LYS A 480 20.47 -22.48 -28.53
CA LYS A 480 19.61 -21.27 -28.60
C LYS A 480 20.07 -20.18 -27.64
N HIS A 481 20.63 -20.57 -26.49
CA HIS A 481 21.02 -19.69 -25.41
C HIS A 481 22.50 -19.90 -25.07
N GLN A 482 23.15 -18.94 -24.44
CA GLN A 482 24.40 -19.16 -23.76
C GLN A 482 24.09 -19.84 -22.42
N VAL A 483 24.60 -21.06 -22.24
CA VAL A 483 24.36 -21.86 -21.03
C VAL A 483 25.66 -22.06 -20.26
N LEU A 484 25.66 -21.73 -18.97
CA LEU A 484 26.72 -22.03 -18.02
C LEU A 484 26.19 -22.99 -16.96
N ALA A 485 26.85 -24.15 -16.77
CA ALA A 485 26.49 -25.07 -15.69
C ALA A 485 27.69 -25.41 -14.80
N VAL A 486 27.47 -25.32 -13.49
CA VAL A 486 28.40 -25.81 -12.47
C VAL A 486 28.06 -27.26 -12.19
N THR A 487 29.05 -28.15 -12.35
CA THR A 487 28.83 -29.57 -12.17
C THR A 487 30.03 -30.27 -11.48
N HIS A 488 29.72 -31.35 -10.78
CA HIS A 488 30.72 -32.25 -10.22
C HIS A 488 30.68 -33.65 -10.88
N LEU A 489 29.75 -33.87 -11.83
CA LEU A 489 29.55 -35.13 -12.51
C LEU A 489 30.23 -35.13 -13.87
N PRO A 490 31.12 -36.15 -14.17
CA PRO A 490 31.81 -36.25 -15.43
C PRO A 490 30.88 -36.41 -16.64
N GLN A 491 29.70 -37.03 -16.46
CA GLN A 491 28.72 -37.23 -17.50
C GLN A 491 28.10 -35.91 -17.98
N VAL A 492 27.84 -34.96 -17.06
CA VAL A 492 27.37 -33.61 -17.40
C VAL A 492 28.49 -32.81 -18.03
N ALA A 493 29.70 -32.87 -17.42
CA ALA A 493 30.87 -32.13 -17.86
C ALA A 493 31.30 -32.51 -19.28
N SER A 494 31.17 -33.78 -19.66
CA SER A 494 31.50 -34.25 -21.02
C SER A 494 30.61 -33.61 -22.10
N CYS A 495 29.35 -33.26 -21.77
CA CYS A 495 28.40 -32.67 -22.71
C CYS A 495 28.68 -31.19 -23.02
N GLY A 496 29.51 -30.49 -22.23
CA GLY A 496 29.87 -29.09 -22.48
C GLY A 496 30.63 -28.92 -23.79
N GLU A 497 30.34 -27.86 -24.54
CA GLU A 497 31.11 -27.43 -25.70
C GLU A 497 32.39 -26.76 -25.24
N ASN A 498 32.27 -25.91 -24.22
CA ASN A 498 33.39 -25.25 -23.56
C ASN A 498 33.52 -25.81 -22.14
N HIS A 499 34.76 -25.93 -21.67
CA HIS A 499 35.04 -26.49 -20.34
C HIS A 499 36.05 -25.63 -19.58
N TRP A 500 35.62 -25.12 -18.44
CA TRP A 500 36.42 -24.34 -17.53
C TRP A 500 36.69 -25.14 -16.25
N GLN A 501 37.93 -25.06 -15.77
CA GLN A 501 38.33 -25.71 -14.53
C GLN A 501 38.71 -24.68 -13.49
N VAL A 502 38.13 -24.79 -12.31
CA VAL A 502 38.50 -24.02 -11.12
C VAL A 502 39.50 -24.80 -10.30
N ARG A 503 40.64 -24.20 -10.04
CA ARG A 503 41.72 -24.78 -9.19
C ARG A 503 42.05 -23.85 -8.05
N LYS A 504 42.37 -24.44 -6.88
CA LYS A 504 42.95 -23.72 -5.76
C LYS A 504 44.44 -24.01 -5.71
N HIS A 505 45.21 -22.98 -5.47
CA HIS A 505 46.64 -23.15 -5.14
C HIS A 505 47.01 -22.19 -4.00
N SER A 506 48.03 -22.60 -3.23
CA SER A 506 48.54 -21.79 -2.13
C SER A 506 49.63 -20.85 -2.67
N LYS A 507 49.45 -19.54 -2.44
CA LYS A 507 50.43 -18.49 -2.73
C LYS A 507 50.87 -17.89 -1.39
N GLY A 508 51.95 -18.51 -0.79
CA GLY A 508 52.36 -18.21 0.57
C GLY A 508 51.32 -18.70 1.59
N GLU A 509 50.84 -17.83 2.50
CA GLU A 509 49.80 -18.14 3.49
C GLU A 509 48.37 -17.97 2.95
N GLN A 510 48.20 -17.51 1.72
CA GLN A 510 46.90 -17.24 1.13
C GLN A 510 46.51 -18.31 0.11
N THR A 511 45.25 -18.69 0.10
CA THR A 511 44.63 -19.50 -0.95
C THR A 511 44.14 -18.60 -2.07
N VAL A 512 44.54 -18.90 -3.30
CA VAL A 512 44.09 -18.19 -4.51
C VAL A 512 43.35 -19.17 -5.41
N SER A 513 42.22 -18.71 -5.97
CA SER A 513 41.45 -19.46 -6.97
C SER A 513 41.77 -18.94 -8.36
N GLU A 514 41.99 -19.87 -9.29
CA GLU A 514 42.26 -19.61 -10.70
C GLU A 514 41.26 -20.40 -11.56
N ILE A 515 40.79 -19.80 -12.64
CA ILE A 515 39.94 -20.46 -13.63
C ILE A 515 40.70 -20.55 -14.95
N SER A 516 40.80 -21.75 -15.51
CA SER A 516 41.43 -22.00 -16.79
C SER A 516 40.49 -22.63 -17.80
N VAL A 517 40.53 -22.16 -19.03
CA VAL A 517 39.85 -22.77 -20.17
C VAL A 517 40.63 -24.01 -20.61
N LEU A 518 39.95 -25.15 -20.67
CA LEU A 518 40.57 -26.42 -20.98
C LEU A 518 40.54 -26.70 -22.49
N ASN A 519 41.73 -27.05 -23.05
CA ASN A 519 41.80 -27.63 -24.39
C ASN A 519 41.36 -29.09 -24.38
N HIS A 520 41.24 -29.71 -25.54
CA HIS A 520 40.74 -31.10 -25.67
C HIS A 520 41.48 -32.10 -24.81
N HIS A 521 42.83 -32.04 -24.78
CA HIS A 521 43.65 -32.94 -23.96
C HIS A 521 43.41 -32.69 -22.45
N GLN A 522 43.38 -31.44 -22.04
CA GLN A 522 43.13 -31.06 -20.65
C GLN A 522 41.74 -31.47 -20.19
N ARG A 523 40.73 -31.44 -21.10
CA ARG A 523 39.37 -31.94 -20.82
C ARG A 523 39.38 -33.44 -20.52
N ILE A 524 40.15 -34.25 -21.29
CA ILE A 524 40.29 -35.68 -21.02
C ILE A 524 40.85 -35.90 -19.62
N GLU A 525 41.93 -35.20 -19.26
CA GLU A 525 42.55 -35.32 -17.93
C GLU A 525 41.57 -34.89 -16.80
N GLU A 526 40.83 -33.80 -16.96
CA GLU A 526 39.86 -33.36 -15.95
C GLU A 526 38.69 -34.33 -15.80
N ILE A 527 38.09 -34.80 -16.91
CA ILE A 527 37.05 -35.83 -16.87
C ILE A 527 37.57 -37.12 -16.24
N ALA A 528 38.82 -37.53 -16.57
CA ALA A 528 39.48 -38.70 -15.96
C ALA A 528 39.68 -38.51 -14.44
N ARG A 529 40.07 -37.31 -13.99
CA ARG A 529 40.17 -36.97 -12.56
C ARG A 529 38.81 -37.08 -11.88
N MET A 530 37.74 -36.59 -12.51
CA MET A 530 36.39 -36.68 -11.99
C MET A 530 35.88 -38.12 -11.90
N LEU A 531 36.32 -39.03 -12.79
CA LEU A 531 35.96 -40.43 -12.81
C LEU A 531 36.76 -41.28 -11.81
N GLY A 532 38.08 -41.05 -11.74
CA GLY A 532 39.04 -41.93 -11.06
C GLY A 532 39.53 -41.41 -9.70
N GLY A 533 39.25 -40.16 -9.34
CA GLY A 533 39.79 -39.52 -8.13
C GLY A 533 41.27 -39.23 -8.23
N GLU A 534 42.06 -39.56 -7.18
CA GLU A 534 43.49 -39.21 -7.11
C GLU A 534 44.39 -40.02 -8.07
N ILE A 535 44.00 -41.27 -8.43
CA ILE A 535 44.79 -42.14 -9.30
C ILE A 535 44.15 -42.21 -10.67
N ILE A 536 44.74 -41.56 -11.65
CA ILE A 536 44.34 -41.57 -13.04
C ILE A 536 45.11 -42.67 -13.80
N THR A 537 44.39 -43.71 -14.25
CA THR A 537 44.94 -44.82 -15.06
C THR A 537 44.68 -44.57 -16.54
N ASP A 538 45.36 -45.30 -17.41
CA ASP A 538 45.13 -45.24 -18.86
C ASP A 538 43.71 -45.70 -19.22
N THR A 539 43.13 -46.63 -18.46
CA THR A 539 41.74 -47.05 -18.59
C THR A 539 40.76 -45.89 -18.28
N THR A 540 41.05 -45.13 -17.23
CA THR A 540 40.27 -43.96 -16.86
C THR A 540 40.33 -42.86 -17.92
N ARG A 541 41.49 -42.62 -18.53
CA ARG A 541 41.68 -41.69 -19.66
C ARG A 541 40.90 -42.14 -20.89
N SER A 542 40.97 -43.44 -21.22
CA SER A 542 40.23 -44.00 -22.35
C SER A 542 38.73 -43.85 -22.17
N HIS A 543 38.19 -44.10 -20.96
CA HIS A 543 36.80 -43.91 -20.65
C HIS A 543 36.39 -42.42 -20.70
N ALA A 544 37.23 -41.51 -20.23
CA ALA A 544 37.03 -40.06 -20.34
C ALA A 544 36.95 -39.60 -21.81
N ALA A 545 37.85 -40.12 -22.66
CA ALA A 545 37.85 -39.83 -24.10
C ALA A 545 36.59 -40.37 -24.79
N GLU A 546 36.12 -41.58 -24.42
CA GLU A 546 34.86 -42.15 -24.90
C GLU A 546 33.65 -41.31 -24.53
N LEU A 547 33.52 -40.86 -23.26
CA LEU A 547 32.45 -39.97 -22.82
C LEU A 547 32.41 -38.66 -23.62
N LEU A 548 33.57 -38.05 -23.86
CA LEU A 548 33.66 -36.83 -24.66
C LEU A 548 33.25 -37.07 -26.13
N HIS A 549 33.63 -38.22 -26.70
CA HIS A 549 33.26 -38.58 -28.07
C HIS A 549 31.75 -38.85 -28.22
N LEU A 550 31.16 -39.63 -27.31
CA LEU A 550 29.71 -39.90 -27.26
C LEU A 550 28.86 -38.66 -27.04
N ALA A 551 29.37 -37.69 -26.27
CA ALA A 551 28.67 -36.42 -26.02
C ALA A 551 28.76 -35.45 -27.21
N ALA A 552 29.78 -35.62 -28.09
CA ALA A 552 29.95 -34.80 -29.30
C ALA A 552 29.10 -35.29 -30.48
N ALA A 553 28.78 -36.61 -30.49
CA ALA A 553 27.91 -37.23 -31.49
C ALA A 553 26.42 -36.93 -31.24
#